data_4af3b7fce058ae63c016b7f331a860b5
#
_entry.id   4af3b7fce058ae63c016b7f331a860b5
#
_cell.length_a   1.000
_cell.length_b   1.000
_cell.length_c   1.000
_cell.angle_alpha   90.00
_cell.angle_beta   90.00
_cell.angle_gamma   90.00
#
_symmetry.space_group_name_H-M   'P 1'
#
loop_
_entity.id
_entity.type
_entity.pdbx_description
1 polymer ?
#
loop_
_entity_poly.entity_id
_entity_poly.type
_entity_poly.pdbx_seq_one_letter_code
_entity_poly.pdbx_strand_id
1 'polypeptide(L)'
;MIRYIEEDVAEAQAQGESGEIKGAHYLFLMTFNLIGNLVLSRDLVNPRSKDGHKFYDAMNNVMKRAGTRNVAEFLTFLKWLDPQGIMRNMVQDMRQTMRIVEKFVKERTEEWKSGRKKTNDFLDALLEHEGDEKDGPDVISDQNRLIIILVNTMP
;
A
#
# COMPACT_ATOMS: atom_id res chain seq x y z
N MET A 1 -8.47 2.67 -15.23
CA MET A 1 -8.96 3.73 -14.32
C MET A 1 -10.04 4.59 -14.98
N ILE A 2 -9.83 5.18 -16.15
CA ILE A 2 -10.84 6.01 -16.85
C ILE A 2 -12.18 5.28 -16.97
N ARG A 3 -12.17 4.02 -17.42
CA ARG A 3 -13.38 3.21 -17.52
C ARG A 3 -14.18 3.09 -16.21
N TYR A 4 -13.52 2.97 -15.07
CA TYR A 4 -14.21 2.93 -13.77
C TYR A 4 -14.92 4.26 -13.46
N ILE A 5 -14.26 5.39 -13.82
CA ILE A 5 -14.85 6.72 -13.66
C ILE A 5 -16.09 6.87 -14.54
N GLU A 6 -16.01 6.50 -15.80
CA GLU A 6 -17.12 6.56 -16.77
C GLU A 6 -18.32 5.70 -16.32
N GLU A 7 -18.04 4.49 -15.83
CA GLU A 7 -19.07 3.58 -15.32
C GLU A 7 -19.74 4.14 -14.05
N ASP A 8 -18.96 4.74 -13.12
CA ASP A 8 -19.53 5.31 -11.89
C ASP A 8 -20.34 6.59 -12.17
N VAL A 9 -19.90 7.41 -13.15
CA VAL A 9 -20.70 8.55 -13.63
C VAL A 9 -22.02 8.10 -14.24
N ALA A 10 -21.96 7.09 -15.11
CA ALA A 10 -23.15 6.57 -15.76
C ALA A 10 -24.14 5.97 -14.74
N GLU A 11 -23.63 5.29 -13.73
CA GLU A 11 -24.44 4.72 -12.66
C GLU A 11 -25.10 5.80 -11.78
N ALA A 12 -24.34 6.83 -11.39
CA ALA A 12 -24.88 7.99 -10.65
C ALA A 12 -25.95 8.73 -11.44
N GLN A 13 -25.73 8.96 -12.74
CA GLN A 13 -26.71 9.59 -13.61
C GLN A 13 -28.00 8.77 -13.76
N ALA A 14 -27.88 7.44 -13.85
CA ALA A 14 -29.01 6.53 -13.92
C ALA A 14 -29.85 6.53 -12.63
N GLN A 15 -29.26 6.87 -11.50
CA GLN A 15 -29.92 7.01 -10.19
C GLN A 15 -30.47 8.42 -9.94
N GLY A 16 -30.31 9.34 -10.90
CA GLY A 16 -30.79 10.73 -10.78
C GLY A 16 -29.93 11.58 -9.84
N GLU A 17 -28.73 11.09 -9.48
CA GLU A 17 -27.75 11.85 -8.70
C GLU A 17 -26.91 12.76 -9.61
N SER A 18 -26.50 13.93 -9.09
CA SER A 18 -25.49 14.74 -9.76
C SER A 18 -24.19 13.92 -9.74
N GLY A 19 -23.68 13.52 -10.89
CA GLY A 19 -22.51 12.64 -11.02
C GLY A 19 -21.22 13.24 -10.46
N GLU A 20 -21.23 13.58 -9.18
CA GLU A 20 -20.10 14.15 -8.45
C GLU A 20 -19.11 13.04 -8.12
N ILE A 21 -17.93 13.09 -8.72
CA ILE A 21 -16.90 12.08 -8.54
C ILE A 21 -15.83 12.58 -7.56
N LYS A 22 -15.48 11.75 -6.61
CA LYS A 22 -14.31 11.98 -5.75
C LYS A 22 -13.00 11.71 -6.52
N GLY A 23 -12.60 12.62 -7.38
CA GLY A 23 -11.42 12.48 -8.24
C GLY A 23 -10.14 12.10 -7.49
N ALA A 24 -9.96 12.61 -6.27
CA ALA A 24 -8.83 12.27 -5.41
C ALA A 24 -8.73 10.76 -5.12
N HIS A 25 -9.86 10.07 -4.93
CA HIS A 25 -9.90 8.63 -4.72
C HIS A 25 -9.35 7.85 -5.92
N TYR A 26 -9.79 8.20 -7.13
CA TYR A 26 -9.33 7.53 -8.35
C TYR A 26 -7.87 7.83 -8.67
N LEU A 27 -7.44 9.07 -8.50
CA LEU A 27 -6.04 9.46 -8.70
C LEU A 27 -5.11 8.71 -7.72
N PHE A 28 -5.51 8.62 -6.47
CA PHE A 28 -4.76 7.86 -5.47
C PHE A 28 -4.62 6.39 -5.87
N LEU A 29 -5.72 5.71 -6.18
CA LEU A 29 -5.71 4.31 -6.56
C LEU A 29 -4.97 4.07 -7.89
N MET A 30 -5.04 5.02 -8.83
CA MET A 30 -4.28 4.97 -10.07
C MET A 30 -2.78 5.03 -9.81
N THR A 31 -2.34 5.97 -8.99
CA THR A 31 -0.93 6.11 -8.61
C THR A 31 -0.45 4.86 -7.88
N PHE A 32 -1.26 4.34 -6.96
CA PHE A 32 -0.94 3.14 -6.22
C PHE A 32 -0.82 1.89 -7.10
N ASN A 33 -1.74 1.71 -8.05
CA ASN A 33 -1.66 0.61 -9.01
C ASN A 33 -0.49 0.78 -9.99
N LEU A 34 -0.15 2.02 -10.36
CA LEU A 34 1.03 2.29 -11.18
C LEU A 34 2.31 1.83 -10.47
N ILE A 35 2.45 2.16 -9.19
CA ILE A 35 3.58 1.70 -8.37
C ILE A 35 3.53 0.18 -8.19
N GLY A 36 2.35 -0.38 -7.93
CA GLY A 36 2.14 -1.83 -7.85
C GLY A 36 2.57 -2.58 -9.11
N ASN A 37 2.27 -2.02 -10.28
CA ASN A 37 2.72 -2.56 -11.55
C ASN A 37 4.23 -2.47 -11.72
N LEU A 38 4.86 -1.38 -11.26
CA LEU A 38 6.30 -1.21 -11.31
C LEU A 38 7.03 -2.20 -10.38
N VAL A 39 6.49 -2.41 -9.19
CA VAL A 39 7.14 -3.20 -8.12
C VAL A 39 6.80 -4.68 -8.21
N LEU A 40 5.55 -5.02 -8.54
CA LEU A 40 4.99 -6.37 -8.48
C LEU A 40 4.38 -6.83 -9.81
N SER A 41 4.50 -6.04 -10.88
CA SER A 41 3.93 -6.30 -12.21
C SER A 41 2.42 -6.62 -12.19
N ARG A 42 1.68 -6.00 -11.26
CA ARG A 42 0.23 -6.20 -11.13
C ARG A 42 -0.47 -5.04 -10.42
N ASP A 43 -1.76 -4.91 -10.70
CA ASP A 43 -2.61 -4.01 -9.92
C ASP A 43 -2.78 -4.55 -8.49
N LEU A 44 -2.49 -3.70 -7.50
CA LEU A 44 -2.59 -4.06 -6.08
C LEU A 44 -4.03 -3.98 -5.59
N VAL A 45 -4.81 -3.06 -6.15
CA VAL A 45 -6.12 -2.75 -5.62
C VAL A 45 -7.14 -2.54 -6.75
N ASN A 46 -8.26 -3.25 -6.67
CA ASN A 46 -9.41 -2.95 -7.51
C ASN A 46 -10.23 -1.83 -6.86
N PRO A 47 -10.46 -0.67 -7.54
CA PRO A 47 -11.19 0.46 -7.00
C PRO A 47 -12.59 0.13 -6.45
N ARG A 48 -13.26 -0.85 -7.05
CA ARG A 48 -14.62 -1.26 -6.67
C ARG A 48 -14.68 -2.41 -5.65
N SER A 49 -13.52 -2.95 -5.25
CA SER A 49 -13.48 -4.02 -4.26
C SER A 49 -13.56 -3.46 -2.83
N LYS A 50 -14.12 -4.27 -1.92
CA LYS A 50 -14.08 -3.93 -0.48
C LYS A 50 -12.65 -3.75 0.03
N ASP A 51 -11.71 -4.52 -0.50
CA ASP A 51 -10.30 -4.42 -0.13
C ASP A 51 -9.67 -3.14 -0.70
N GLY A 52 -10.11 -2.69 -1.88
CA GLY A 52 -9.73 -1.40 -2.46
C GLY A 52 -10.15 -0.22 -1.59
N HIS A 53 -11.39 -0.19 -1.15
CA HIS A 53 -11.88 0.85 -0.25
C HIS A 53 -11.16 0.83 1.10
N LYS A 54 -11.01 -0.33 1.72
CA LYS A 54 -10.28 -0.47 3.00
C LYS A 54 -8.82 -0.03 2.89
N PHE A 55 -8.18 -0.38 1.77
CA PHE A 55 -6.81 0.02 1.51
C PHE A 55 -6.69 1.54 1.38
N TYR A 56 -7.56 2.15 0.57
CA TYR A 56 -7.62 3.59 0.41
C TYR A 56 -7.83 4.30 1.75
N ASP A 57 -8.80 3.85 2.54
CA ASP A 57 -9.09 4.43 3.85
C ASP A 57 -7.92 4.31 4.81
N ALA A 58 -7.29 3.13 4.88
CA ALA A 58 -6.13 2.91 5.73
C ALA A 58 -4.95 3.81 5.33
N MET A 59 -4.61 3.89 4.05
CA MET A 59 -3.53 4.74 3.56
C MET A 59 -3.82 6.23 3.75
N ASN A 60 -5.05 6.67 3.48
CA ASN A 60 -5.46 8.05 3.70
C ASN A 60 -5.39 8.43 5.19
N ASN A 61 -5.76 7.49 6.08
CA ASN A 61 -5.62 7.67 7.51
C ASN A 61 -4.16 7.77 7.94
N VAL A 62 -3.29 6.91 7.41
CA VAL A 62 -1.83 6.98 7.66
C VAL A 62 -1.28 8.35 7.25
N MET A 63 -1.60 8.82 6.04
CA MET A 63 -1.12 10.12 5.55
C MET A 63 -1.66 11.29 6.39
N LYS A 64 -2.95 11.27 6.74
CA LYS A 64 -3.54 12.29 7.62
C LYS A 64 -2.86 12.33 8.99
N ARG A 65 -2.60 11.15 9.58
CA ARG A 65 -1.92 11.06 10.89
C ARG A 65 -0.46 11.50 10.81
N ALA A 66 0.24 11.13 9.74
CA ALA A 66 1.61 11.58 9.52
C ALA A 66 1.73 13.12 9.45
N GLY A 67 0.69 13.79 8.90
CA GLY A 67 0.61 15.25 8.86
C GLY A 67 0.03 15.90 10.13
N THR A 68 -0.44 15.11 11.11
CA THR A 68 -1.06 15.65 12.34
C THR A 68 0.01 15.99 13.37
N ARG A 69 -0.07 17.20 13.93
CA ARG A 69 0.81 17.60 15.02
C ARG A 69 0.57 16.73 16.26
N ASN A 70 1.60 16.01 16.68
CA ASN A 70 1.53 15.14 17.85
C ASN A 70 1.90 15.96 19.11
N VAL A 71 0.95 16.13 20.03
CA VAL A 71 1.19 16.83 21.30
C VAL A 71 2.31 16.18 22.12
N ALA A 72 2.48 14.87 22.00
CA ALA A 72 3.54 14.13 22.66
C ALA A 72 4.96 14.49 22.15
N GLU A 73 5.10 15.15 20.99
CA GLU A 73 6.39 15.67 20.53
C GLU A 73 6.83 16.88 21.34
N PHE A 74 5.87 17.70 21.78
CA PHE A 74 6.13 18.87 22.61
C PHE A 74 6.26 18.52 24.10
N LEU A 75 5.53 17.50 24.53
CA LEU A 75 5.52 17.03 25.93
C LEU A 75 6.10 15.61 25.99
N THR A 76 7.42 15.52 26.06
CA THR A 76 8.16 14.25 25.94
C THR A 76 7.74 13.19 26.95
N PHE A 77 7.26 13.60 28.13
CA PHE A 77 6.77 12.70 29.17
C PHE A 77 5.41 12.04 28.82
N LEU A 78 4.68 12.57 27.79
CA LEU A 78 3.42 11.99 27.30
C LEU A 78 3.64 11.00 26.15
N LYS A 79 4.86 10.82 25.66
CA LYS A 79 5.12 9.91 24.51
C LYS A 79 4.66 8.48 24.76
N TRP A 80 4.83 7.99 25.99
CA TRP A 80 4.44 6.63 26.36
C TRP A 80 2.93 6.42 26.51
N LEU A 81 2.17 7.49 26.72
CA LEU A 81 0.72 7.43 26.90
C LEU A 81 -0.07 7.46 25.58
N ASP A 82 0.54 7.93 24.48
CA ASP A 82 -0.14 8.15 23.19
C ASP A 82 -1.53 8.81 23.37
N PRO A 83 -1.61 10.02 24.00
CA PRO A 83 -2.87 10.61 24.47
C PRO A 83 -3.88 10.87 23.33
N GLN A 84 -3.38 11.07 22.12
CA GLN A 84 -4.20 11.27 20.92
C GLN A 84 -4.46 9.95 20.17
N GLY A 85 -3.88 8.84 20.59
CA GLY A 85 -3.98 7.53 19.95
C GLY A 85 -3.38 7.49 18.53
N ILE A 86 -2.54 8.47 18.17
CA ILE A 86 -1.98 8.60 16.82
C ILE A 86 -1.14 7.38 16.48
N MET A 87 -0.21 7.01 17.36
CA MET A 87 0.67 5.86 17.15
C MET A 87 -0.11 4.55 17.04
N ARG A 88 -1.02 4.31 17.98
CA ARG A 88 -1.84 3.08 18.01
C ARG A 88 -2.68 2.92 16.74
N ASN A 89 -3.36 3.99 16.34
CA ASN A 89 -4.20 3.97 15.14
C ASN A 89 -3.36 3.87 13.87
N MET A 90 -2.21 4.54 13.80
CA MET A 90 -1.28 4.44 12.67
C MET A 90 -0.76 3.00 12.51
N VAL A 91 -0.37 2.36 13.61
CA VAL A 91 0.05 0.94 13.58
C VAL A 91 -1.08 0.02 13.10
N GLN A 92 -2.33 0.30 13.47
CA GLN A 92 -3.48 -0.48 13.02
C GLN A 92 -3.72 -0.33 11.52
N ASP A 93 -3.72 0.91 11.02
CA ASP A 93 -3.91 1.22 9.60
C ASP A 93 -2.76 0.62 8.76
N MET A 94 -1.51 0.76 9.24
CA MET A 94 -0.34 0.14 8.62
C MET A 94 -0.45 -1.38 8.54
N ARG A 95 -0.86 -2.04 9.63
CA ARG A 95 -1.05 -3.50 9.62
C ARG A 95 -2.10 -3.93 8.60
N GLN A 96 -3.16 -3.16 8.42
CA GLN A 96 -4.18 -3.45 7.43
C GLN A 96 -3.61 -3.35 6.02
N THR A 97 -2.85 -2.30 5.73
CA THR A 97 -2.17 -2.12 4.45
C THR A 97 -1.15 -3.25 4.20
N MET A 98 -0.32 -3.57 5.20
CA MET A 98 0.67 -4.64 5.10
C MET A 98 0.04 -6.00 4.76
N ARG A 99 -1.12 -6.35 5.35
CA ARG A 99 -1.80 -7.63 5.06
C ARG A 99 -2.19 -7.76 3.58
N ILE A 100 -2.58 -6.66 2.95
CA ILE A 100 -2.95 -6.65 1.54
C ILE A 100 -1.72 -6.89 0.67
N VAL A 101 -0.62 -6.16 0.93
CA VAL A 101 0.64 -6.31 0.21
C VAL A 101 1.27 -7.69 0.47
N GLU A 102 1.25 -8.17 1.72
CA GLU A 102 1.77 -9.47 2.12
C GLU A 102 1.18 -10.63 1.31
N LYS A 103 -0.12 -10.58 1.06
CA LYS A 103 -0.80 -11.59 0.25
C LYS A 103 -0.16 -11.70 -1.13
N PHE A 104 0.07 -10.57 -1.79
CA PHE A 104 0.66 -10.54 -3.13
C PHE A 104 2.13 -10.99 -3.14
N VAL A 105 2.90 -10.56 -2.14
CA VAL A 105 4.31 -10.96 -2.01
C VAL A 105 4.43 -12.46 -1.76
N LYS A 106 3.57 -13.04 -0.91
CA LYS A 106 3.55 -14.48 -0.67
C LYS A 106 3.20 -15.27 -1.94
N GLU A 107 2.12 -14.90 -2.63
CA GLU A 107 1.72 -15.53 -3.89
C GLU A 107 2.88 -15.53 -4.90
N ARG A 108 3.55 -14.39 -5.03
CA ARG A 108 4.68 -14.24 -5.96
C ARG A 108 5.90 -15.02 -5.54
N THR A 109 6.22 -15.05 -4.24
CA THR A 109 7.33 -15.82 -3.71
C THR A 109 7.13 -17.34 -3.93
N GLU A 110 5.91 -17.82 -3.79
CA GLU A 110 5.55 -19.22 -4.08
C GLU A 110 5.66 -19.53 -5.58
N GLU A 111 5.18 -18.63 -6.43
CA GLU A 111 5.33 -18.72 -7.88
C GLU A 111 6.81 -18.78 -8.28
N TRP A 112 7.64 -17.94 -7.70
CA TRP A 112 9.08 -17.90 -7.94
C TRP A 112 9.77 -19.18 -7.52
N LYS A 113 9.47 -19.71 -6.33
CA LYS A 113 9.99 -21.00 -5.83
C LYS A 113 9.56 -22.19 -6.69
N SER A 114 8.40 -22.12 -7.34
CA SER A 114 7.91 -23.17 -8.24
C SER A 114 8.53 -23.15 -9.64
N GLY A 115 9.47 -22.25 -9.90
CA GLY A 115 10.18 -22.14 -11.19
C GLY A 115 9.35 -21.45 -12.29
N ARG A 116 8.32 -20.70 -11.93
CA ARG A 116 7.55 -19.90 -12.89
C ARG A 116 8.43 -18.83 -13.53
N LYS A 117 8.09 -18.46 -14.75
CA LYS A 117 8.82 -17.43 -15.51
C LYS A 117 8.95 -16.14 -14.71
N LYS A 118 10.20 -15.64 -14.60
CA LYS A 118 10.52 -14.35 -13.99
C LYS A 118 9.83 -13.22 -14.74
N THR A 119 9.34 -12.25 -14.02
CA THR A 119 8.67 -11.06 -14.56
C THR A 119 9.65 -9.91 -14.77
N ASN A 120 10.87 -10.03 -14.16
CA ASN A 120 11.92 -9.02 -14.13
C ASN A 120 11.45 -7.69 -13.53
N ASP A 121 10.63 -7.78 -12.48
CA ASP A 121 10.18 -6.64 -11.70
C ASP A 121 11.06 -6.44 -10.45
N PHE A 122 10.75 -5.41 -9.67
CA PHE A 122 11.50 -5.08 -8.47
C PHE A 122 11.46 -6.21 -7.41
N LEU A 123 10.34 -6.94 -7.31
CA LEU A 123 10.25 -8.06 -6.38
C LEU A 123 11.15 -9.21 -6.82
N ASP A 124 11.23 -9.52 -8.11
CA ASP A 124 12.16 -10.54 -8.61
C ASP A 124 13.60 -10.16 -8.25
N ALA A 125 13.99 -8.88 -8.40
CA ALA A 125 15.31 -8.40 -8.01
C ALA A 125 15.56 -8.57 -6.50
N LEU A 126 14.55 -8.32 -5.65
CA LEU A 126 14.66 -8.56 -4.20
C LEU A 126 14.73 -10.04 -3.82
N LEU A 127 14.10 -10.92 -4.61
CA LEU A 127 14.14 -12.37 -4.38
C LEU A 127 15.46 -12.99 -4.84
N GLU A 128 16.07 -12.41 -5.87
CA GLU A 128 17.39 -12.83 -6.39
C GLU A 128 18.57 -12.27 -5.61
N HIS A 129 18.32 -11.27 -4.77
CA HIS A 129 19.40 -10.64 -4.02
C HIS A 129 20.09 -11.65 -3.11
N GLU A 130 21.32 -11.97 -3.47
CA GLU A 130 22.29 -12.68 -2.63
C GLU A 130 23.29 -11.62 -2.15
N GLY A 131 23.33 -11.38 -0.84
CA GLY A 131 24.19 -10.34 -0.26
C GLY A 131 25.67 -10.59 -0.56
N ASP A 132 26.41 -9.52 -0.78
CA ASP A 132 27.87 -9.55 -0.81
C ASP A 132 28.36 -9.36 0.64
N GLU A 133 29.31 -10.21 1.10
CA GLU A 133 29.84 -10.24 2.49
C GLU A 133 30.31 -8.86 3.02
N LYS A 134 30.40 -7.86 2.15
CA LYS A 134 30.91 -6.52 2.47
C LYS A 134 29.84 -5.46 2.71
N ASP A 135 28.64 -5.55 2.12
CA ASP A 135 27.71 -4.42 2.02
C ASP A 135 26.25 -4.73 2.42
N GLY A 136 25.97 -5.75 3.21
CA GLY A 136 24.60 -6.01 3.66
C GLY A 136 24.33 -7.43 4.15
N PRO A 137 23.11 -7.73 4.57
CA PRO A 137 22.75 -9.07 4.98
C PRO A 137 22.72 -10.00 3.78
N ASP A 138 23.27 -11.21 3.92
CA ASP A 138 23.33 -12.23 2.88
C ASP A 138 21.96 -12.58 2.28
N VAL A 139 20.91 -12.41 3.06
CA VAL A 139 19.53 -12.68 2.63
C VAL A 139 18.58 -11.63 3.20
N ILE A 140 17.77 -11.01 2.34
CA ILE A 140 16.69 -10.11 2.77
C ILE A 140 15.56 -10.98 3.32
N SER A 141 15.22 -10.83 4.61
CA SER A 141 14.10 -11.56 5.22
C SER A 141 12.78 -11.18 4.57
N ASP A 142 11.80 -12.10 4.57
CA ASP A 142 10.47 -11.81 4.00
C ASP A 142 9.81 -10.58 4.64
N GLN A 143 10.05 -10.34 5.93
CA GLN A 143 9.56 -9.15 6.61
C GLN A 143 10.23 -7.87 6.08
N ASN A 144 11.52 -7.89 5.85
CA ASN A 144 12.24 -6.73 5.30
C ASN A 144 11.82 -6.46 3.85
N ARG A 145 11.60 -7.52 3.04
CA ARG A 145 11.04 -7.39 1.68
C ARG A 145 9.70 -6.68 1.69
N LEU A 146 8.79 -7.08 2.59
CA LEU A 146 7.49 -6.43 2.76
C LEU A 146 7.61 -4.96 3.13
N ILE A 147 8.52 -4.62 4.05
CA ILE A 147 8.77 -3.23 4.46
C ILE A 147 9.32 -2.42 3.29
N ILE A 148 10.29 -2.93 2.56
CA ILE A 148 10.90 -2.27 1.40
C ILE A 148 9.83 -2.00 0.33
N ILE A 149 9.00 -2.99 0.01
CA ILE A 149 7.92 -2.85 -0.96
C ILE A 149 6.90 -1.81 -0.48
N LEU A 150 6.48 -1.88 0.79
CA LEU A 150 5.50 -0.96 1.34
C LEU A 150 6.01 0.49 1.33
N VAL A 151 7.25 0.72 1.74
CA VAL A 151 7.86 2.06 1.75
C VAL A 151 7.93 2.64 0.34
N ASN A 152 8.27 1.82 -0.66
CA ASN A 152 8.33 2.26 -2.06
C ASN A 152 6.93 2.41 -2.70
N THR A 153 5.88 1.84 -2.11
CA THR A 153 4.50 2.00 -2.60
C THR A 153 3.75 3.14 -1.91
N MET A 154 4.32 3.77 -0.90
CA MET A 154 3.74 4.97 -0.28
C MET A 154 3.95 6.19 -1.19
N PRO A 155 2.87 6.94 -1.49
CA PRO A 155 2.97 8.16 -2.30
C PRO A 155 3.66 9.30 -1.56
#